data_834bbbba27be218e4dcd453f76b16689
#
_entry.id   834bbbba27be218e4dcd453f76b16689
#
_cell.length_a   1.000
_cell.length_b   1.000
_cell.length_c   1.000
_cell.angle_alpha   90.00
_cell.angle_beta   90.00
_cell.angle_gamma   90.00
#
_symmetry.space_group_name_H-M   'P 1'
#
loop_
_entity.id
_entity.type
_entity.pdbx_description
1 polymer ?
#
loop_
_entity_poly.entity_id
_entity_poly.type
_entity_poly.pdbx_seq_one_letter_code
_entity_poly.pdbx_strand_id
1 'polypeptide(L)'
;MLFAPFISYMTDITPTSPEEGEVILLNKPLTWTSFDAVNKIKKSCQIKKIGHAGTLDPLATGLLILCTGKKTKEIDSYQGAEKEYTGKMVLGKTTPSIDLETAFDAEYPTDHITHEALMKAVQQLTGTIEQFPPIYSAVKIGGERLYKKARRGEAVEIKPRTVTVSLFEIDDSHFPEIYFRIVCSKGTYIRSLVRDVGILVESGAYMSELCRTRIGKFWLKDAEEIEGYVARKRAELGLSS
;
A
#
# COMPACT_ATOMS: atom_id res chain seq x y z
N MET A 1 -20.83 20.69 -31.42
CA MET A 1 -20.61 19.66 -30.39
C MET A 1 -20.53 20.35 -29.05
N LEU A 2 -21.61 20.31 -28.25
CA LEU A 2 -21.68 20.99 -26.94
C LEU A 2 -21.02 20.09 -25.89
N PHE A 3 -20.05 20.63 -25.18
CA PHE A 3 -19.49 20.00 -23.98
C PHE A 3 -20.50 20.12 -22.84
N ALA A 4 -20.93 18.98 -22.28
CA ALA A 4 -21.72 18.96 -21.08
C ALA A 4 -20.87 19.37 -19.87
N PRO A 5 -21.41 20.13 -18.89
CA PRO A 5 -20.64 20.54 -17.71
C PRO A 5 -20.40 19.36 -16.78
N PHE A 6 -19.14 19.22 -16.36
CA PHE A 6 -18.73 18.32 -15.27
C PHE A 6 -19.41 18.77 -13.97
N ILE A 7 -20.36 17.99 -13.50
CA ILE A 7 -20.97 18.19 -12.17
C ILE A 7 -19.94 17.64 -11.15
N SER A 8 -19.29 18.58 -10.46
CA SER A 8 -18.48 18.29 -9.28
C SER A 8 -19.41 17.84 -8.16
N TYR A 9 -19.40 16.55 -7.81
CA TYR A 9 -19.98 16.09 -6.57
C TYR A 9 -19.08 16.54 -5.41
N MET A 10 -19.35 17.73 -4.88
CA MET A 10 -18.90 18.11 -3.55
C MET A 10 -19.62 17.15 -2.58
N THR A 11 -18.90 16.21 -2.00
CA THR A 11 -19.39 15.45 -0.85
C THR A 11 -19.56 16.44 0.29
N ASP A 12 -20.83 16.68 0.69
CA ASP A 12 -21.18 17.45 1.90
C ASP A 12 -20.50 16.79 3.11
N ILE A 13 -19.36 17.34 3.51
CA ILE A 13 -18.71 17.02 4.77
C ILE A 13 -19.35 17.92 5.82
N THR A 14 -20.53 17.53 6.30
CA THR A 14 -21.12 18.12 7.51
C THR A 14 -20.17 17.87 8.67
N PRO A 15 -19.87 18.88 9.52
CA PRO A 15 -19.04 18.69 10.70
C PRO A 15 -19.73 17.69 11.64
N THR A 16 -19.18 16.48 11.72
CA THR A 16 -19.68 15.44 12.63
C THR A 16 -19.25 15.77 14.04
N SER A 17 -20.13 15.53 15.01
CA SER A 17 -19.76 15.69 16.43
C SER A 17 -18.54 14.81 16.77
N PRO A 18 -17.67 15.22 17.71
CA PRO A 18 -16.49 14.46 18.10
C PRO A 18 -16.77 12.99 18.49
N GLU A 19 -18.01 12.70 18.91
CA GLU A 19 -18.46 11.37 19.28
C GLU A 19 -18.83 10.50 18.07
N GLU A 20 -19.34 11.06 16.99
CA GLU A 20 -19.68 10.32 15.77
C GLU A 20 -18.43 9.90 15.01
N GLY A 21 -17.39 10.69 15.08
CA GLY A 21 -16.12 10.46 14.39
C GLY A 21 -16.21 10.75 12.89
N GLU A 22 -15.08 10.65 12.24
CA GLU A 22 -14.91 10.95 10.81
C GLU A 22 -14.05 9.90 10.11
N VAL A 23 -14.17 9.86 8.79
CA VAL A 23 -13.29 9.11 7.87
C VAL A 23 -12.33 10.13 7.28
N ILE A 24 -11.04 9.90 7.48
CA ILE A 24 -9.97 10.83 7.10
C ILE A 24 -9.17 10.16 5.99
N LEU A 25 -9.00 10.84 4.86
CA LEU A 25 -8.15 10.42 3.76
C LEU A 25 -6.83 11.16 3.86
N LEU A 26 -5.73 10.44 4.06
CA LEU A 26 -4.40 11.02 4.17
C LEU A 26 -3.46 10.50 3.09
N ASN A 27 -2.59 11.36 2.60
CA ASN A 27 -1.41 10.95 1.86
C ASN A 27 -0.30 10.60 2.86
N LYS A 28 0.01 9.31 3.00
CA LYS A 28 1.10 8.87 3.88
C LYS A 28 2.45 9.19 3.25
N PRO A 29 3.28 10.00 3.89
CA PRO A 29 4.61 10.30 3.36
C PRO A 29 5.55 9.08 3.41
N LEU A 30 6.62 9.15 2.61
CA LEU A 30 7.71 8.18 2.62
C LEU A 30 8.35 8.12 4.01
N THR A 31 8.89 6.96 4.38
CA THR A 31 9.57 6.62 5.64
C THR A 31 8.67 6.53 6.89
N TRP A 32 7.45 6.98 6.82
CA TRP A 32 6.49 6.85 7.93
C TRP A 32 5.81 5.48 7.93
N THR A 33 5.64 4.91 9.11
CA THR A 33 4.69 3.79 9.28
C THR A 33 3.26 4.32 9.30
N SER A 34 2.29 3.46 8.98
CA SER A 34 0.86 3.81 9.16
C SER A 34 0.54 4.17 10.61
N PHE A 35 1.28 3.61 11.57
CA PHE A 35 1.12 3.92 13.00
C PHE A 35 1.65 5.31 13.36
N ASP A 36 2.72 5.78 12.72
CA ASP A 36 3.22 7.15 12.92
C ASP A 36 2.18 8.19 12.48
N ALA A 37 1.54 7.95 11.31
CA ALA A 37 0.45 8.80 10.83
C ALA A 37 -0.73 8.84 11.84
N VAL A 38 -1.15 7.67 12.34
CA VAL A 38 -2.19 7.56 13.38
C VAL A 38 -1.78 8.34 14.64
N ASN A 39 -0.55 8.15 15.13
CA ASN A 39 -0.06 8.80 16.35
C ASN A 39 0.05 10.31 16.20
N LYS A 40 0.53 10.80 15.06
CA LYS A 40 0.60 12.23 14.76
C LYS A 40 -0.78 12.87 14.85
N ILE A 41 -1.76 12.33 14.13
CA ILE A 41 -3.14 12.83 14.14
C ILE A 41 -3.73 12.74 15.55
N LYS A 42 -3.60 11.58 16.20
CA LYS A 42 -4.14 11.35 17.55
C LYS A 42 -3.65 12.37 18.56
N LYS A 43 -2.33 12.61 18.60
CA LYS A 43 -1.70 13.53 19.55
C LYS A 43 -2.00 14.99 19.19
N SER A 44 -1.80 15.38 17.94
CA SER A 44 -1.94 16.77 17.50
C SER A 44 -3.38 17.29 17.59
N CYS A 45 -4.37 16.42 17.36
CA CYS A 45 -5.79 16.77 17.39
C CYS A 45 -6.53 16.24 18.64
N GLN A 46 -5.80 15.71 19.62
CA GLN A 46 -6.36 15.20 20.90
C GLN A 46 -7.48 14.16 20.71
N ILE A 47 -7.38 13.33 19.67
CA ILE A 47 -8.41 12.33 19.33
C ILE A 47 -8.26 11.11 20.24
N LYS A 48 -9.32 10.73 20.96
CA LYS A 48 -9.31 9.60 21.90
C LYS A 48 -9.25 8.26 21.19
N LYS A 49 -10.08 8.06 20.16
CA LYS A 49 -10.24 6.79 19.44
C LYS A 49 -9.99 6.99 17.95
N ILE A 50 -8.97 6.31 17.41
CA ILE A 50 -8.56 6.39 16.01
C ILE A 50 -7.92 5.06 15.59
N GLY A 51 -8.11 4.67 14.34
CA GLY A 51 -7.49 3.50 13.71
C GLY A 51 -7.34 3.71 12.22
N HIS A 52 -6.60 2.81 11.53
CA HIS A 52 -6.40 2.88 10.08
C HIS A 52 -6.95 1.65 9.35
N ALA A 53 -7.36 1.83 8.11
CA ALA A 53 -7.88 0.79 7.24
C ALA A 53 -6.83 0.27 6.25
N GLY A 54 -5.95 -0.61 6.73
CA GLY A 54 -4.91 -1.25 5.93
C GLY A 54 -3.54 -0.57 6.02
N THR A 55 -2.58 -1.36 6.43
CA THR A 55 -1.18 -0.92 6.60
C THR A 55 -0.54 -0.62 5.24
N LEU A 56 0.29 0.42 5.21
CA LEU A 56 1.32 0.67 4.21
C LEU A 56 2.69 0.45 4.85
N ASP A 57 3.59 -0.14 4.10
CA ASP A 57 4.99 -0.29 4.50
C ASP A 57 5.66 1.10 4.65
N PRO A 58 6.75 1.23 5.43
CA PRO A 58 7.42 2.53 5.61
C PRO A 58 7.85 3.19 4.31
N LEU A 59 8.37 2.40 3.36
CA LEU A 59 8.83 2.87 2.05
C LEU A 59 7.72 3.02 1.00
N ALA A 60 6.45 2.71 1.35
CA ALA A 60 5.30 2.99 0.52
C ALA A 60 4.67 4.34 0.87
N THR A 61 4.14 5.03 -0.11
CA THR A 61 3.41 6.30 0.02
C THR A 61 1.93 6.13 -0.34
N GLY A 62 1.15 7.19 -0.24
CA GLY A 62 -0.18 7.26 -0.82
C GLY A 62 -1.32 7.08 0.18
N LEU A 63 -2.48 6.75 -0.35
CA LEU A 63 -3.74 6.81 0.37
C LEU A 63 -3.77 5.91 1.61
N LEU A 64 -3.97 6.53 2.77
CA LEU A 64 -4.22 5.89 4.05
C LEU A 64 -5.55 6.40 4.62
N ILE A 65 -6.50 5.50 4.82
CA ILE A 65 -7.77 5.84 5.45
C ILE A 65 -7.64 5.70 6.95
N LEU A 66 -7.92 6.77 7.69
CA LEU A 66 -8.10 6.73 9.14
C LEU A 66 -9.57 6.88 9.50
N CYS A 67 -9.98 6.28 10.61
CA CYS A 67 -11.32 6.41 11.16
C CYS A 67 -11.22 6.82 12.63
N THR A 68 -12.06 7.77 13.05
CA THR A 68 -12.13 8.25 14.43
C THR A 68 -13.47 7.89 15.07
N GLY A 69 -13.57 7.97 16.41
CA GLY A 69 -14.83 7.80 17.15
C GLY A 69 -15.60 6.53 16.76
N LYS A 70 -16.90 6.67 16.48
CA LYS A 70 -17.78 5.57 16.07
C LYS A 70 -17.41 5.01 14.69
N LYS A 71 -16.81 5.83 13.80
CA LYS A 71 -16.36 5.43 12.46
C LYS A 71 -15.27 4.35 12.48
N THR A 72 -14.62 4.13 13.60
CA THR A 72 -13.67 3.00 13.73
C THR A 72 -14.31 1.62 13.52
N LYS A 73 -15.64 1.51 13.63
CA LYS A 73 -16.38 0.27 13.34
C LYS A 73 -16.45 -0.03 11.83
N GLU A 74 -16.20 0.96 10.98
CA GLU A 74 -16.22 0.81 9.51
C GLU A 74 -14.86 0.38 8.93
N ILE A 75 -13.79 0.33 9.75
CA ILE A 75 -12.42 -0.01 9.32
C ILE A 75 -12.38 -1.30 8.52
N ASP A 76 -13.06 -2.35 8.98
CA ASP A 76 -13.03 -3.67 8.33
C ASP A 76 -13.65 -3.63 6.92
N SER A 77 -14.66 -2.78 6.68
CA SER A 77 -15.24 -2.61 5.35
C SER A 77 -14.25 -1.97 4.38
N TYR A 78 -13.52 -0.93 4.80
CA TYR A 78 -12.48 -0.30 3.99
C TYR A 78 -11.27 -1.22 3.78
N GLN A 79 -10.91 -2.02 4.79
CA GLN A 79 -9.89 -3.05 4.63
C GLN A 79 -10.29 -4.13 3.63
N GLY A 80 -11.59 -4.45 3.56
CA GLY A 80 -12.15 -5.41 2.62
C GLY A 80 -12.16 -4.96 1.17
N ALA A 81 -12.15 -3.66 0.91
CA ALA A 81 -12.25 -3.09 -0.42
C ALA A 81 -11.02 -3.41 -1.29
N GLU A 82 -11.18 -3.37 -2.61
CA GLU A 82 -10.11 -3.44 -3.60
C GLU A 82 -9.15 -2.25 -3.47
N LYS A 83 -7.88 -2.46 -3.79
CA LYS A 83 -6.85 -1.42 -3.79
C LYS A 83 -6.20 -1.30 -5.16
N GLU A 84 -5.76 -0.09 -5.47
CA GLU A 84 -4.92 0.19 -6.62
C GLU A 84 -3.59 0.74 -6.15
N TYR A 85 -2.54 0.28 -6.81
CA TYR A 85 -1.17 0.71 -6.56
C TYR A 85 -0.48 1.06 -7.87
N THR A 86 0.36 2.09 -7.83
CA THR A 86 1.39 2.34 -8.81
C THR A 86 2.76 2.22 -8.15
N GLY A 87 3.78 1.90 -8.91
CA GLY A 87 5.12 1.79 -8.37
C GLY A 87 6.15 1.41 -9.42
N LYS A 88 7.32 1.07 -8.92
CA LYS A 88 8.46 0.67 -9.74
C LYS A 88 9.13 -0.56 -9.14
N MET A 89 9.39 -1.55 -9.97
CA MET A 89 10.29 -2.67 -9.67
C MET A 89 11.55 -2.57 -10.52
N VAL A 90 12.64 -3.12 -10.01
CA VAL A 90 13.92 -3.16 -10.71
C VAL A 90 14.36 -4.62 -10.79
N LEU A 91 14.68 -5.06 -12.01
CA LEU A 91 15.16 -6.41 -12.28
C LEU A 91 16.67 -6.53 -12.08
N GLY A 92 17.16 -7.76 -11.88
CA GLY A 92 18.59 -8.07 -11.79
C GLY A 92 19.16 -8.06 -10.39
N LYS A 93 18.38 -7.70 -9.35
CA LYS A 93 18.84 -7.74 -7.95
C LYS A 93 17.71 -8.18 -7.03
N THR A 94 18.09 -8.72 -5.87
CA THR A 94 17.16 -9.03 -4.78
C THR A 94 17.55 -8.37 -3.48
N THR A 95 16.58 -8.25 -2.58
CA THR A 95 16.77 -7.93 -1.17
C THR A 95 15.92 -8.87 -0.32
N PRO A 96 16.31 -9.19 0.92
CA PRO A 96 15.50 -10.04 1.80
C PRO A 96 14.09 -9.48 2.09
N SER A 97 13.92 -8.16 2.11
CA SER A 97 12.61 -7.49 2.29
C SER A 97 11.81 -7.34 0.99
N ILE A 98 12.44 -7.60 -0.16
CA ILE A 98 11.90 -7.41 -1.52
C ILE A 98 11.67 -5.92 -1.84
N ASP A 99 12.20 -5.02 -1.01
CA ASP A 99 12.21 -3.56 -1.18
C ASP A 99 13.55 -3.00 -0.69
N LEU A 100 13.67 -1.68 -0.58
CA LEU A 100 14.89 -1.01 -0.15
C LEU A 100 15.04 -0.88 1.39
N GLU A 101 14.24 -1.61 2.19
CA GLU A 101 14.41 -1.66 3.66
C GLU A 101 15.68 -2.43 4.05
N THR A 102 16.09 -3.41 3.24
CA THR A 102 17.31 -4.20 3.46
C THR A 102 18.29 -4.06 2.30
N ALA A 103 19.58 -4.30 2.57
CA ALA A 103 20.61 -4.29 1.54
C ALA A 103 20.39 -5.41 0.50
N PHE A 104 21.01 -5.26 -0.67
CA PHE A 104 21.01 -6.30 -1.71
C PHE A 104 21.72 -7.56 -1.21
N ASP A 105 21.16 -8.71 -1.52
CA ASP A 105 21.68 -10.03 -1.15
C ASP A 105 22.11 -10.87 -2.37
N ALA A 106 21.61 -10.57 -3.57
CA ALA A 106 22.04 -11.24 -4.79
C ALA A 106 21.87 -10.35 -6.03
N GLU A 107 22.65 -10.67 -7.07
CA GLU A 107 22.57 -10.08 -8.41
C GLU A 107 22.35 -11.18 -9.45
N TYR A 108 21.60 -10.86 -10.51
CA TYR A 108 21.19 -11.78 -11.56
C TYR A 108 21.37 -11.14 -12.93
N PRO A 109 21.65 -11.93 -13.97
CA PRO A 109 21.64 -11.43 -15.35
C PRO A 109 20.25 -10.95 -15.74
N THR A 110 20.20 -9.99 -16.67
CA THR A 110 18.96 -9.44 -17.24
C THR A 110 18.92 -9.44 -18.76
N ASP A 111 20.05 -9.75 -19.43
CA ASP A 111 20.19 -9.66 -20.90
C ASP A 111 19.26 -10.63 -21.65
N HIS A 112 18.81 -11.72 -21.00
CA HIS A 112 17.90 -12.71 -21.56
C HIS A 112 16.43 -12.33 -21.45
N ILE A 113 16.10 -11.27 -20.70
CA ILE A 113 14.71 -10.90 -20.41
C ILE A 113 14.15 -10.11 -21.60
N THR A 114 13.08 -10.62 -22.19
CA THR A 114 12.36 -9.96 -23.28
C THR A 114 11.04 -9.37 -22.80
N HIS A 115 10.49 -8.43 -23.57
CA HIS A 115 9.15 -7.89 -23.33
C HIS A 115 8.09 -8.99 -23.23
N GLU A 116 8.16 -9.99 -24.13
CA GLU A 116 7.23 -11.13 -24.15
C GLU A 116 7.32 -11.96 -22.87
N ALA A 117 8.53 -12.17 -22.35
CA ALA A 117 8.73 -12.88 -21.10
C ALA A 117 8.11 -12.13 -19.91
N LEU A 118 8.28 -10.81 -19.85
CA LEU A 118 7.65 -9.94 -18.85
C LEU A 118 6.12 -9.99 -18.95
N MET A 119 5.57 -9.83 -20.14
CA MET A 119 4.11 -9.88 -20.35
C MET A 119 3.52 -11.23 -19.97
N LYS A 120 4.23 -12.33 -20.27
CA LYS A 120 3.81 -13.67 -19.84
C LYS A 120 3.84 -13.84 -18.32
N ALA A 121 4.87 -13.32 -17.64
CA ALA A 121 4.95 -13.33 -16.18
C ALA A 121 3.79 -12.55 -15.55
N VAL A 122 3.52 -11.34 -16.02
CA VAL A 122 2.40 -10.49 -15.57
C VAL A 122 1.05 -11.18 -15.79
N GLN A 123 0.85 -11.83 -16.94
CA GLN A 123 -0.37 -12.59 -17.25
C GLN A 123 -0.59 -13.75 -16.27
N GLN A 124 0.47 -14.47 -15.89
CA GLN A 124 0.39 -15.56 -14.91
C GLN A 124 0.05 -15.07 -13.50
N LEU A 125 0.42 -13.84 -13.16
CA LEU A 125 0.16 -13.21 -11.88
C LEU A 125 -1.13 -12.37 -11.86
N THR A 126 -1.89 -12.39 -12.94
CA THR A 126 -3.22 -11.74 -13.06
C THR A 126 -4.33 -12.78 -12.88
N GLY A 127 -5.42 -12.39 -12.23
CA GLY A 127 -6.53 -13.28 -11.89
C GLY A 127 -6.45 -13.75 -10.43
N THR A 128 -7.00 -14.92 -10.16
CA THR A 128 -6.96 -15.54 -8.82
C THR A 128 -5.72 -16.41 -8.72
N ILE A 129 -4.85 -16.08 -7.77
CA ILE A 129 -3.54 -16.72 -7.59
C ILE A 129 -3.31 -17.12 -6.14
N GLU A 130 -2.44 -18.11 -5.94
CA GLU A 130 -1.88 -18.45 -4.63
C GLU A 130 -0.59 -17.64 -4.41
N GLN A 131 -0.59 -16.81 -3.38
CA GLN A 131 0.53 -15.92 -3.06
C GLN A 131 1.15 -16.25 -1.71
N PHE A 132 2.47 -16.41 -1.66
CA PHE A 132 3.21 -16.50 -0.41
C PHE A 132 3.54 -15.09 0.11
N PRO A 133 3.07 -14.72 1.33
CA PRO A 133 3.44 -13.47 1.98
C PRO A 133 4.96 -13.33 2.10
N PRO A 134 5.49 -12.09 2.05
CA PRO A 134 6.91 -11.88 2.31
C PRO A 134 7.24 -12.16 3.78
N ILE A 135 8.46 -12.61 4.06
CA ILE A 135 8.95 -12.88 5.42
C ILE A 135 8.89 -11.60 6.27
N TYR A 136 9.23 -10.47 5.67
CA TYR A 136 9.12 -9.14 6.29
C TYR A 136 7.69 -8.61 6.19
N SER A 137 6.75 -9.23 6.92
CA SER A 137 5.34 -8.82 6.92
C SER A 137 4.73 -8.80 8.32
N ALA A 138 3.58 -8.16 8.45
CA ALA A 138 2.82 -8.06 9.70
C ALA A 138 1.97 -9.32 9.98
N VAL A 139 2.04 -10.37 9.16
CA VAL A 139 1.36 -11.65 9.38
C VAL A 139 1.80 -12.23 10.71
N LYS A 140 0.85 -12.76 11.48
CA LYS A 140 1.13 -13.43 12.75
C LYS A 140 1.18 -14.94 12.55
N ILE A 141 2.25 -15.57 13.03
CA ILE A 141 2.39 -17.03 13.10
C ILE A 141 2.77 -17.39 14.52
N GLY A 142 1.96 -18.22 15.17
CA GLY A 142 2.15 -18.57 16.59
C GLY A 142 2.00 -17.36 17.54
N GLY A 143 1.13 -16.38 17.19
CA GLY A 143 0.89 -15.18 18.00
C GLY A 143 1.88 -14.04 17.80
N GLU A 144 3.03 -14.27 17.13
CA GLU A 144 4.06 -13.27 16.86
C GLU A 144 4.07 -12.83 15.38
N ARG A 145 4.42 -11.55 15.14
CA ARG A 145 4.52 -11.01 13.78
C ARG A 145 5.73 -11.58 13.05
N LEU A 146 5.53 -11.97 11.79
CA LEU A 146 6.52 -12.65 10.97
C LEU A 146 7.83 -11.87 10.81
N TYR A 147 7.76 -10.54 10.62
CA TYR A 147 8.96 -9.69 10.52
C TYR A 147 9.87 -9.73 11.76
N LYS A 148 9.32 -9.99 12.97
CA LYS A 148 10.13 -10.13 14.19
C LYS A 148 10.93 -11.43 14.18
N LYS A 149 10.32 -12.50 13.70
CA LYS A 149 10.98 -13.80 13.52
C LYS A 149 12.06 -13.71 12.44
N ALA A 150 11.75 -13.06 11.30
CA ALA A 150 12.70 -12.83 10.22
C ALA A 150 13.96 -12.10 10.68
N ARG A 151 13.81 -11.05 11.50
CA ARG A 151 14.96 -10.31 12.06
C ARG A 151 15.84 -11.13 13.00
N ARG A 152 15.33 -12.22 13.58
CA ARG A 152 16.08 -13.18 14.40
C ARG A 152 16.64 -14.35 13.59
N GLY A 153 16.42 -14.37 12.25
CA GLY A 153 16.85 -15.48 11.38
C GLY A 153 16.09 -16.78 11.59
N GLU A 154 14.89 -16.74 12.22
CA GLU A 154 14.07 -17.93 12.44
C GLU A 154 13.45 -18.42 11.13
N ALA A 155 13.64 -19.70 10.80
CA ALA A 155 12.92 -20.36 9.72
C ALA A 155 11.44 -20.50 10.10
N VAL A 156 10.55 -20.01 9.24
CA VAL A 156 9.11 -20.06 9.46
C VAL A 156 8.41 -20.63 8.23
N GLU A 157 7.58 -21.62 8.43
CA GLU A 157 6.70 -22.12 7.38
C GLU A 157 5.59 -21.10 7.09
N ILE A 158 5.60 -20.53 5.90
CA ILE A 158 4.60 -19.55 5.45
C ILE A 158 3.61 -20.27 4.55
N LYS A 159 2.33 -20.23 4.91
CA LYS A 159 1.26 -20.78 4.07
C LYS A 159 0.86 -19.76 3.00
N PRO A 160 0.62 -20.20 1.76
CA PRO A 160 0.08 -19.33 0.74
C PRO A 160 -1.33 -18.89 1.10
N ARG A 161 -1.79 -17.83 0.43
CA ARG A 161 -3.16 -17.34 0.50
C ARG A 161 -3.68 -17.05 -0.89
N THR A 162 -4.94 -17.33 -1.11
CA THR A 162 -5.64 -16.97 -2.34
C THR A 162 -5.88 -15.46 -2.36
N VAL A 163 -5.45 -14.79 -3.43
CA VAL A 163 -5.69 -13.36 -3.69
C VAL A 163 -6.14 -13.19 -5.14
N THR A 164 -6.79 -12.06 -5.43
CA THR A 164 -7.19 -11.73 -6.81
C THR A 164 -6.48 -10.47 -7.24
N VAL A 165 -5.78 -10.53 -8.37
CA VAL A 165 -5.17 -9.40 -9.08
C VAL A 165 -6.05 -9.14 -10.30
N SER A 166 -6.91 -8.12 -10.23
CA SER A 166 -7.86 -7.79 -11.31
C SER A 166 -7.20 -7.04 -12.47
N LEU A 167 -6.06 -6.39 -12.20
CA LEU A 167 -5.25 -5.70 -13.21
C LEU A 167 -3.78 -5.77 -12.81
N PHE A 168 -2.90 -6.06 -13.78
CA PHE A 168 -1.46 -5.89 -13.65
C PHE A 168 -0.92 -5.39 -14.99
N GLU A 169 -0.66 -4.10 -15.07
CA GLU A 169 -0.07 -3.42 -16.22
C GLU A 169 1.39 -3.08 -15.92
N ILE A 170 2.24 -3.12 -16.93
CA ILE A 170 3.65 -2.72 -16.84
C ILE A 170 4.05 -1.80 -17.99
N ASP A 171 5.06 -0.98 -17.75
CA ASP A 171 5.81 -0.21 -18.74
C ASP A 171 7.31 -0.49 -18.53
N ASP A 172 7.92 -1.19 -19.48
CA ASP A 172 9.32 -1.62 -19.48
C ASP A 172 10.21 -0.72 -20.39
N SER A 173 9.73 0.43 -20.80
CA SER A 173 10.46 1.38 -21.64
C SER A 173 11.78 1.89 -21.02
N HIS A 174 11.93 1.73 -19.70
CA HIS A 174 13.12 2.13 -18.92
C HIS A 174 13.88 0.92 -18.35
N PHE A 175 13.79 -0.24 -19.04
CA PHE A 175 14.46 -1.46 -18.59
C PHE A 175 15.91 -1.21 -18.09
N PRO A 176 16.35 -1.77 -16.94
CA PRO A 176 15.68 -2.79 -16.11
C PRO A 176 14.70 -2.24 -15.07
N GLU A 177 14.39 -0.96 -15.08
CA GLU A 177 13.33 -0.34 -14.25
C GLU A 177 11.98 -0.56 -14.95
N ILE A 178 11.03 -1.17 -14.26
CA ILE A 178 9.70 -1.47 -14.77
C ILE A 178 8.67 -0.73 -13.93
N TYR A 179 7.93 0.19 -14.52
CA TYR A 179 6.80 0.83 -13.88
C TYR A 179 5.59 -0.10 -13.92
N PHE A 180 4.78 -0.08 -12.89
CA PHE A 180 3.58 -0.91 -12.85
C PHE A 180 2.37 -0.18 -12.29
N ARG A 181 1.19 -0.67 -12.69
CA ARG A 181 -0.09 -0.38 -12.09
C ARG A 181 -0.81 -1.69 -11.78
N ILE A 182 -1.20 -1.87 -10.51
CA ILE A 182 -1.82 -3.11 -10.02
C ILE A 182 -3.11 -2.78 -9.30
N VAL A 183 -4.19 -3.50 -9.65
CA VAL A 183 -5.46 -3.49 -8.93
C VAL A 183 -5.68 -4.88 -8.34
N CYS A 184 -5.94 -4.95 -7.02
CA CYS A 184 -5.98 -6.25 -6.34
C CYS A 184 -6.91 -6.26 -5.12
N SER A 185 -7.27 -7.47 -4.71
CA SER A 185 -8.07 -7.73 -3.52
C SER A 185 -7.29 -7.40 -2.23
N LYS A 186 -8.01 -7.35 -1.11
CA LYS A 186 -7.39 -7.25 0.22
C LYS A 186 -6.39 -8.38 0.46
N GLY A 187 -5.33 -8.05 1.21
CA GLY A 187 -4.32 -9.04 1.63
C GLY A 187 -3.27 -9.37 0.57
N THR A 188 -3.37 -8.82 -0.63
CA THR A 188 -2.33 -8.94 -1.67
C THR A 188 -1.08 -8.16 -1.25
N TYR A 189 0.07 -8.79 -1.36
CA TYR A 189 1.39 -8.18 -1.16
C TYR A 189 2.00 -7.82 -2.51
N ILE A 190 2.14 -6.53 -2.79
CA ILE A 190 2.76 -6.05 -4.04
C ILE A 190 4.22 -6.51 -4.11
N ARG A 191 4.93 -6.50 -2.98
CA ARG A 191 6.31 -7.03 -2.91
C ARG A 191 6.40 -8.49 -3.35
N SER A 192 5.43 -9.33 -2.97
CA SER A 192 5.41 -10.73 -3.44
C SER A 192 5.18 -10.82 -4.95
N LEU A 193 4.32 -9.98 -5.53
CA LEU A 193 4.14 -9.93 -6.99
C LEU A 193 5.44 -9.54 -7.69
N VAL A 194 6.16 -8.54 -7.17
CA VAL A 194 7.48 -8.13 -7.69
C VAL A 194 8.49 -9.26 -7.64
N ARG A 195 8.61 -9.96 -6.50
CA ARG A 195 9.46 -11.15 -6.37
C ARG A 195 9.09 -12.22 -7.40
N ASP A 196 7.80 -12.50 -7.52
CA ASP A 196 7.31 -13.58 -8.37
C ASP A 196 7.50 -13.25 -9.86
N VAL A 197 7.42 -11.96 -10.28
CA VAL A 197 7.84 -11.53 -11.61
C VAL A 197 9.33 -11.85 -11.82
N GLY A 198 10.21 -11.47 -10.90
CA GLY A 198 11.64 -11.75 -10.99
C GLY A 198 11.94 -13.24 -11.16
N ILE A 199 11.26 -14.10 -10.39
CA ILE A 199 11.40 -15.57 -10.49
C ILE A 199 10.92 -16.07 -11.86
N LEU A 200 9.76 -15.60 -12.34
CA LEU A 200 9.17 -16.06 -13.60
C LEU A 200 9.98 -15.66 -14.84
N VAL A 201 10.78 -14.61 -14.74
CA VAL A 201 11.72 -14.21 -15.80
C VAL A 201 13.15 -14.72 -15.55
N GLU A 202 13.31 -15.71 -14.66
CA GLU A 202 14.61 -16.35 -14.34
C GLU A 202 15.68 -15.34 -13.89
N SER A 203 15.27 -14.33 -13.10
CA SER A 203 16.11 -13.27 -12.56
C SER A 203 15.71 -12.96 -11.12
N GLY A 204 16.20 -11.84 -10.58
CA GLY A 204 15.75 -11.25 -9.33
C GLY A 204 14.96 -9.97 -9.59
N ALA A 205 14.14 -9.57 -8.63
CA ALA A 205 13.49 -8.26 -8.64
C ALA A 205 13.29 -7.73 -7.22
N TYR A 206 13.33 -6.41 -7.09
CA TYR A 206 12.94 -5.70 -5.87
C TYR A 206 12.06 -4.51 -6.21
N MET A 207 11.24 -4.10 -5.26
CA MET A 207 10.36 -2.94 -5.36
C MET A 207 11.12 -1.69 -4.91
N SER A 208 11.31 -0.72 -5.80
CA SER A 208 11.99 0.54 -5.47
C SER A 208 11.01 1.64 -5.08
N GLU A 209 9.78 1.61 -5.58
CA GLU A 209 8.74 2.59 -5.29
C GLU A 209 7.37 1.92 -5.19
N LEU A 210 6.54 2.42 -4.27
CA LEU A 210 5.15 2.01 -4.14
C LEU A 210 4.28 3.17 -3.67
N CYS A 211 3.18 3.39 -4.36
CA CYS A 211 2.15 4.35 -3.98
C CYS A 211 0.78 3.69 -4.05
N ARG A 212 0.01 3.74 -2.97
CA ARG A 212 -1.39 3.32 -3.01
C ARG A 212 -2.26 4.46 -3.49
N THR A 213 -2.83 4.36 -4.67
CA THR A 213 -3.60 5.41 -5.34
C THR A 213 -5.09 5.35 -5.04
N ARG A 214 -5.63 4.14 -4.67
CA ARG A 214 -7.07 3.96 -4.44
C ARG A 214 -7.36 2.86 -3.40
N ILE A 215 -8.43 3.06 -2.63
CA ILE A 215 -9.08 2.06 -1.76
C ILE A 215 -10.58 2.13 -2.01
N GLY A 216 -11.16 1.12 -2.65
CA GLY A 216 -12.57 1.11 -3.03
C GLY A 216 -12.95 2.35 -3.84
N LYS A 217 -13.82 3.18 -3.31
CA LYS A 217 -14.27 4.45 -3.94
C LYS A 217 -13.39 5.67 -3.63
N PHE A 218 -12.42 5.55 -2.75
CA PHE A 218 -11.58 6.65 -2.29
C PHE A 218 -10.29 6.72 -3.09
N TRP A 219 -9.91 7.91 -3.51
CA TRP A 219 -8.75 8.19 -4.35
C TRP A 219 -7.72 9.03 -3.59
N LEU A 220 -6.44 8.82 -3.91
CA LEU A 220 -5.34 9.61 -3.34
C LEU A 220 -5.47 11.10 -3.63
N LYS A 221 -5.99 11.47 -4.80
CA LYS A 221 -6.21 12.89 -5.18
C LYS A 221 -7.14 13.64 -4.23
N ASP A 222 -7.97 12.91 -3.46
CA ASP A 222 -8.92 13.47 -2.51
C ASP A 222 -8.36 13.47 -1.08
N ALA A 223 -7.10 13.02 -0.91
CA ALA A 223 -6.45 12.93 0.39
C ALA A 223 -5.71 14.23 0.75
N GLU A 224 -5.71 14.54 2.04
CA GLU A 224 -4.94 15.66 2.59
C GLU A 224 -3.53 15.19 2.99
N GLU A 225 -2.57 16.12 2.94
CA GLU A 225 -1.28 15.92 3.60
C GLU A 225 -1.49 15.96 5.12
N ILE A 226 -0.69 15.18 5.86
CA ILE A 226 -0.86 15.04 7.33
C ILE A 226 -0.82 16.39 8.05
N GLU A 227 0.13 17.25 7.70
CA GLU A 227 0.27 18.57 8.35
C GLU A 227 -0.90 19.49 7.98
N GLY A 228 -1.42 19.45 6.76
CA GLY A 228 -2.60 20.19 6.34
C GLY A 228 -3.83 19.80 7.14
N TYR A 229 -4.09 18.48 7.26
CA TYR A 229 -5.17 17.97 8.11
C TYR A 229 -5.02 18.44 9.57
N VAL A 230 -3.80 18.31 10.14
CA VAL A 230 -3.53 18.71 11.53
C VAL A 230 -3.82 20.19 11.73
N ALA A 231 -3.32 21.05 10.84
CA ALA A 231 -3.53 22.51 10.94
C ALA A 231 -5.03 22.86 10.91
N ARG A 232 -5.75 22.33 9.92
CA ARG A 232 -7.20 22.54 9.77
C ARG A 232 -7.96 22.04 11.01
N LYS A 233 -7.68 20.82 11.45
CA LYS A 233 -8.41 20.19 12.56
C LYS A 233 -8.15 20.88 13.90
N ARG A 234 -6.93 21.34 14.15
CA ARG A 234 -6.61 22.12 15.37
C ARG A 234 -7.36 23.44 15.38
N ALA A 235 -7.45 24.14 14.23
CA ALA A 235 -8.23 25.37 14.12
C ALA A 235 -9.73 25.15 14.42
N GLU A 236 -10.32 24.07 13.86
CA GLU A 236 -11.70 23.65 14.13
C GLU A 236 -11.96 23.38 15.63
N LEU A 237 -10.97 22.82 16.32
CA LEU A 237 -11.06 22.48 17.75
C LEU A 237 -10.66 23.60 18.69
N GLY A 238 -10.26 24.78 18.18
CA GLY A 238 -9.78 25.90 18.98
C GLY A 238 -8.48 25.61 19.75
N LEU A 239 -7.67 24.64 19.27
CA LEU A 239 -6.39 24.29 19.86
C LEU A 239 -5.33 25.27 19.35
N SER A 240 -4.73 26.07 20.25
CA SER A 240 -3.60 26.96 19.92
C SER A 240 -2.43 26.19 19.27
N SER A 241 -1.65 26.89 18.45
CA SER A 241 -0.51 26.39 17.71
C SER A 241 0.59 25.83 18.60
#